data_3a80ba2e638a33674e29e01e08b579af
#
_entry.id   3a80ba2e638a33674e29e01e08b579af
#
_cell.length_a   1.000
_cell.length_b   1.000
_cell.length_c   1.000
_cell.angle_alpha   90.00
_cell.angle_beta   90.00
_cell.angle_gamma   90.00
#
_symmetry.space_group_name_H-M   'P 1'
#
loop_
_entity.id
_entity.type
_entity.pdbx_description
1 polymer ?
#
loop_
_entity_poly.entity_id
_entity_poly.type
_entity_poly.pdbx_seq_one_letter_code
_entity_poly.pdbx_strand_id
1 'polypeptide(L)'
;MKFNYKNICLAALAACSVTACDLDTAPTTSLEANAVFKNLENADRVIRGAWNYIFNSGSTYASIGYGAIMINDDFAGSDVVRTTSYGYSSSYKLTNGYGRGEINDVMWDMVYDPINNCNAVLKNIDGISGDQEEKNRIKGQAYATRGFLYMLLASHYSFAIDKDPDAVCVPIYTEPTDYDMATTGKPAASVSEVYEQALKDLKWGYDLIPTDYNRGSNATDQYKIDHIVVTGLMARTSLYARKWEDAYKYADEAMKLKNNYLMSEAEYKSGFNNALNKEWMWGYSCTLDDNLPAYNFYYKDTTTPGGGYTNFNTDPHFKELFDKNDYRRDLFKWGLNTGYGECAMLNYKFLFADINNMLGDVIMMRVSEMYLIKAEAAAHLAGKTSEAQALLKELRDARMKEGFESPVVTATGDELLKEIWLERRKELWGEGFSLTDIIRNQQSVDRKKYEEYAMADITHDSKGQEIRTPKLDENGDVILAPEDATDEYKEQNCMLISGHSTLKFPDDSDFEANSKYYLFRITEKEELQNKNLYNDHPKLSIYR
;
A
#
# COMPACT_ATOMS: atom_id res chain seq x y z
N MET A 1 -0.88 23.53 83.84
CA MET A 1 -0.04 23.44 82.64
C MET A 1 -0.92 23.06 81.46
N LYS A 2 -1.20 24.01 80.53
CA LYS A 2 -1.94 23.68 79.34
C LYS A 2 -0.91 23.34 78.27
N PHE A 3 -0.86 22.08 77.85
CA PHE A 3 -0.01 21.63 76.72
C PHE A 3 -0.59 22.15 75.40
N ASN A 4 0.24 22.84 74.67
CA ASN A 4 -0.13 23.52 73.40
C ASN A 4 0.08 22.57 72.23
N TYR A 5 -0.97 21.84 71.80
CA TYR A 5 -0.96 20.82 70.74
C TYR A 5 -0.58 21.38 69.37
N LYS A 6 -0.63 22.71 69.17
CA LYS A 6 -0.25 23.34 67.92
C LYS A 6 1.24 23.20 67.54
N ASN A 7 2.13 23.12 68.53
CA ASN A 7 3.57 23.01 68.28
C ASN A 7 4.02 21.58 68.00
N ILE A 8 3.24 20.57 68.38
CA ILE A 8 3.53 19.17 68.10
C ILE A 8 3.13 18.81 66.67
N CYS A 9 2.05 19.39 66.15
CA CYS A 9 1.64 19.21 64.76
C CYS A 9 2.61 19.87 63.76
N LEU A 10 3.20 21.04 64.11
CA LEU A 10 4.20 21.66 63.24
C LEU A 10 5.53 20.90 63.20
N ALA A 11 5.97 20.30 64.29
CA ALA A 11 7.15 19.46 64.34
C ALA A 11 6.98 18.12 63.57
N ALA A 12 5.78 17.54 63.59
CA ALA A 12 5.45 16.34 62.81
C ALA A 12 5.36 16.62 61.28
N LEU A 13 4.86 17.81 60.86
CA LEU A 13 4.87 18.21 59.47
C LEU A 13 6.28 18.54 58.94
N ALA A 14 7.16 19.07 59.79
CA ALA A 14 8.56 19.34 59.40
C ALA A 14 9.42 18.06 59.33
N ALA A 15 9.07 17.00 60.07
CA ALA A 15 9.77 15.71 59.99
C ALA A 15 9.35 14.84 58.79
N CYS A 16 8.17 15.09 58.19
CA CYS A 16 7.72 14.41 56.95
C CYS A 16 8.24 15.06 55.66
N SER A 17 8.89 16.23 55.72
CA SER A 17 9.40 16.93 54.53
C SER A 17 10.88 16.67 54.23
N VAL A 18 11.56 15.76 54.97
CA VAL A 18 12.98 15.41 54.73
C VAL A 18 13.18 13.95 54.28
N THR A 19 12.11 13.20 54.01
CA THR A 19 12.21 12.03 53.13
C THR A 19 11.80 12.45 51.76
N ALA A 20 12.54 13.38 51.14
CA ALA A 20 12.63 13.42 49.71
C ALA A 20 13.24 12.07 49.30
N CYS A 21 12.39 11.13 48.88
CA CYS A 21 12.88 10.05 48.04
C CYS A 21 13.77 10.71 47.00
N ASP A 22 15.03 10.34 47.02
CA ASP A 22 15.89 10.45 45.87
C ASP A 22 15.19 9.65 44.78
N LEU A 23 14.29 10.30 44.04
CA LEU A 23 13.84 9.80 42.78
C LEU A 23 15.08 9.98 41.89
N ASP A 24 15.94 8.99 41.94
CA ASP A 24 16.82 8.69 40.84
C ASP A 24 15.89 8.42 39.65
N THR A 25 15.41 9.48 39.03
CA THR A 25 14.80 9.42 37.72
C THR A 25 15.91 9.21 36.72
N ALA A 26 16.50 8.00 36.74
CA ALA A 26 17.14 7.51 35.55
C ALA A 26 16.08 7.65 34.42
N PRO A 27 16.45 8.19 33.26
CA PRO A 27 15.50 8.35 32.16
C PRO A 27 14.79 7.03 31.94
N THR A 28 13.47 7.02 32.09
CA THR A 28 12.63 5.82 31.98
C THR A 28 12.93 5.00 30.72
N THR A 29 13.36 5.67 29.65
CA THR A 29 13.78 5.07 28.38
C THR A 29 14.96 4.10 28.49
N SER A 30 15.96 4.35 29.36
CA SER A 30 17.13 3.45 29.50
C SER A 30 16.83 2.22 30.37
N LEU A 31 16.00 2.36 31.39
CA LEU A 31 15.54 1.25 32.23
C LEU A 31 14.57 0.36 31.46
N GLU A 32 13.68 0.94 30.66
CA GLU A 32 12.76 0.22 29.80
C GLU A 32 13.49 -0.53 28.68
N ALA A 33 14.48 0.07 28.02
CA ALA A 33 15.29 -0.60 27.01
C ALA A 33 16.01 -1.83 27.56
N ASN A 34 16.67 -1.72 28.72
CA ASN A 34 17.32 -2.84 29.40
C ASN A 34 16.33 -3.93 29.85
N ALA A 35 15.09 -3.58 30.13
CA ALA A 35 14.05 -4.54 30.45
C ALA A 35 13.54 -5.29 29.21
N VAL A 36 13.43 -4.62 28.07
CA VAL A 36 12.96 -5.18 26.81
C VAL A 36 14.06 -6.07 26.16
N PHE A 37 15.30 -5.58 26.03
CA PHE A 37 16.36 -6.27 25.30
C PHE A 37 17.14 -7.28 26.15
N LYS A 38 16.46 -8.07 27.00
CA LYS A 38 17.10 -9.09 27.85
C LYS A 38 17.49 -10.37 27.10
N ASN A 39 16.80 -10.70 26.04
CA ASN A 39 17.01 -11.90 25.24
C ASN A 39 16.54 -11.70 23.80
N LEU A 40 16.92 -12.62 22.92
CA LEU A 40 16.59 -12.55 21.47
C LEU A 40 15.09 -12.63 21.20
N GLU A 41 14.34 -13.41 21.99
CA GLU A 41 12.89 -13.51 21.83
C GLU A 41 12.20 -12.16 22.04
N ASN A 42 12.64 -11.39 23.02
CA ASN A 42 12.10 -10.05 23.25
C ASN A 42 12.44 -9.09 22.10
N ALA A 43 13.66 -9.14 21.57
CA ALA A 43 14.04 -8.35 20.39
C ALA A 43 13.18 -8.71 19.17
N ASP A 44 12.91 -9.99 18.94
CA ASP A 44 12.02 -10.47 17.89
C ASP A 44 10.57 -9.98 18.10
N ARG A 45 10.09 -9.95 19.35
CA ARG A 45 8.77 -9.40 19.68
C ARG A 45 8.64 -7.92 19.35
N VAL A 46 9.73 -7.12 19.46
CA VAL A 46 9.72 -5.71 19.03
C VAL A 46 9.47 -5.60 17.53
N ILE A 47 10.12 -6.43 16.71
CA ILE A 47 9.87 -6.45 15.26
C ILE A 47 8.44 -6.90 14.94
N ARG A 48 7.94 -7.92 15.63
CA ARG A 48 6.53 -8.35 15.47
C ARG A 48 5.54 -7.24 15.87
N GLY A 49 5.83 -6.52 16.95
CA GLY A 49 5.06 -5.36 17.37
C GLY A 49 5.09 -4.22 16.36
N ALA A 50 6.23 -3.99 15.70
CA ALA A 50 6.33 -3.02 14.61
C ALA A 50 5.41 -3.40 13.44
N TRP A 51 5.38 -4.66 13.03
CA TRP A 51 4.47 -5.14 11.97
C TRP A 51 3.00 -5.07 12.38
N ASN A 52 2.68 -5.40 13.62
CA ASN A 52 1.32 -5.21 14.14
C ASN A 52 0.92 -3.73 14.04
N TYR A 53 1.80 -2.80 14.41
CA TYR A 53 1.52 -1.36 14.32
C TYR A 53 1.36 -0.90 12.87
N ILE A 54 2.18 -1.39 11.94
CA ILE A 54 2.09 -1.06 10.50
C ILE A 54 0.69 -1.43 9.94
N PHE A 55 0.09 -2.52 10.38
CA PHE A 55 -1.23 -2.94 9.88
C PHE A 55 -2.41 -2.47 10.71
N ASN A 56 -2.22 -2.14 11.99
CA ASN A 56 -3.30 -1.86 12.94
C ASN A 56 -3.30 -0.42 13.49
N SER A 57 -2.39 0.46 13.03
CA SER A 57 -2.43 1.89 13.38
C SER A 57 -3.61 2.58 12.71
N GLY A 58 -4.07 3.69 13.32
CA GLY A 58 -5.23 4.44 12.87
C GLY A 58 -6.48 4.12 13.65
N SER A 59 -7.56 4.88 13.42
CA SER A 59 -8.76 4.86 14.25
C SER A 59 -10.08 4.86 13.49
N THR A 60 -10.04 5.02 12.17
CA THR A 60 -11.23 5.01 11.32
C THR A 60 -11.14 3.95 10.25
N TYR A 61 -12.28 3.57 9.69
CA TYR A 61 -12.40 2.50 8.71
C TYR A 61 -11.58 2.69 7.44
N ALA A 62 -11.33 3.95 7.06
CA ALA A 62 -10.56 4.30 5.86
C ALA A 62 -9.11 4.69 6.18
N SER A 63 -8.64 4.43 7.40
CA SER A 63 -7.30 4.85 7.86
C SER A 63 -6.55 3.79 8.65
N ILE A 64 -6.88 2.50 8.49
CA ILE A 64 -6.22 1.42 9.21
C ILE A 64 -4.96 0.95 8.48
N GLY A 65 -3.81 1.38 9.01
CA GLY A 65 -2.48 0.92 8.67
C GLY A 65 -2.14 0.89 7.17
N TYR A 66 -1.21 0.05 6.82
CA TYR A 66 -0.72 -0.07 5.45
C TYR A 66 -1.80 -0.50 4.44
N GLY A 67 -2.77 -1.30 4.87
CA GLY A 67 -3.90 -1.67 4.02
C GLY A 67 -4.71 -0.47 3.52
N ALA A 68 -4.87 0.57 4.36
CA ALA A 68 -5.53 1.81 3.96
C ALA A 68 -4.70 2.63 2.98
N ILE A 69 -3.36 2.63 3.11
CA ILE A 69 -2.46 3.29 2.15
C ILE A 69 -2.57 2.64 0.77
N MET A 70 -2.57 1.30 0.71
CA MET A 70 -2.74 0.58 -0.57
C MET A 70 -4.06 0.92 -1.26
N ILE A 71 -5.16 0.99 -0.51
CA ILE A 71 -6.47 1.39 -1.04
C ILE A 71 -6.46 2.86 -1.48
N ASN A 72 -5.83 3.74 -0.69
CA ASN A 72 -5.64 5.15 -1.05
C ASN A 72 -4.96 5.29 -2.42
N ASP A 73 -3.88 4.54 -2.63
CA ASP A 73 -3.08 4.62 -3.86
C ASP A 73 -3.87 4.20 -5.10
N ASP A 74 -4.71 3.20 -4.96
CA ASP A 74 -5.58 2.78 -6.06
C ASP A 74 -6.73 3.77 -6.31
N PHE A 75 -7.34 4.35 -5.26
CA PHE A 75 -8.33 5.42 -5.44
C PHE A 75 -7.74 6.71 -6.01
N ALA A 76 -6.49 7.00 -5.74
CA ALA A 76 -5.79 8.14 -6.31
C ALA A 76 -5.39 7.93 -7.78
N GLY A 77 -5.45 6.70 -8.27
CA GLY A 77 -5.12 6.32 -9.63
C GLY A 77 -6.24 6.54 -10.67
N SER A 78 -6.12 5.84 -11.78
CA SER A 78 -6.99 6.01 -12.96
C SER A 78 -8.13 4.99 -13.01
N ASP A 79 -8.03 3.83 -12.35
CA ASP A 79 -8.80 2.64 -12.72
C ASP A 79 -9.86 2.23 -11.70
N VAL A 80 -9.89 2.92 -10.55
CA VAL A 80 -10.86 2.67 -9.49
C VAL A 80 -11.86 3.82 -9.41
N VAL A 81 -13.14 3.48 -9.54
CA VAL A 81 -14.27 4.41 -9.45
C VAL A 81 -14.88 4.33 -8.05
N ARG A 82 -15.00 5.49 -7.41
CA ARG A 82 -15.66 5.61 -6.12
C ARG A 82 -17.14 5.95 -6.29
N THR A 83 -18.02 5.03 -5.99
CA THR A 83 -19.46 5.18 -6.20
C THR A 83 -20.23 5.67 -4.97
N THR A 84 -19.70 5.54 -3.77
CA THR A 84 -20.38 5.90 -2.53
C THR A 84 -19.72 7.05 -1.78
N SER A 85 -20.44 7.63 -0.80
CA SER A 85 -19.89 8.74 0.01
C SER A 85 -19.01 8.30 1.18
N TYR A 86 -18.84 7.01 1.43
CA TYR A 86 -18.06 6.50 2.56
C TYR A 86 -16.59 6.28 2.23
N GLY A 87 -15.70 6.79 3.07
CA GLY A 87 -14.26 6.60 3.02
C GLY A 87 -13.58 7.09 1.73
N TYR A 88 -12.30 7.25 1.75
CA TYR A 88 -11.39 7.54 0.62
C TYR A 88 -11.83 8.68 -0.34
N SER A 89 -12.71 9.59 0.10
CA SER A 89 -13.13 10.74 -0.73
C SER A 89 -11.96 11.65 -1.06
N SER A 90 -11.10 11.91 -0.08
CA SER A 90 -9.92 12.76 -0.25
C SER A 90 -8.88 12.10 -1.17
N SER A 91 -8.73 10.78 -1.09
CA SER A 91 -7.85 10.00 -1.98
C SER A 91 -8.34 10.09 -3.42
N TYR A 92 -9.62 9.78 -3.64
CA TYR A 92 -10.23 9.84 -4.98
C TYR A 92 -10.22 11.24 -5.59
N LYS A 93 -10.41 12.28 -4.77
CA LYS A 93 -10.37 13.70 -5.21
C LYS A 93 -8.96 14.28 -5.26
N LEU A 94 -7.94 13.52 -4.91
CA LEU A 94 -6.54 13.94 -4.85
C LEU A 94 -6.33 15.18 -3.93
N THR A 95 -7.05 15.22 -2.80
CA THR A 95 -6.96 16.32 -1.82
C THR A 95 -6.05 16.02 -0.63
N ASN A 96 -5.55 14.80 -0.49
CA ASN A 96 -4.72 14.38 0.66
C ASN A 96 -3.46 15.24 0.81
N GLY A 97 -2.70 15.40 -0.26
CA GLY A 97 -1.50 16.24 -0.26
C GLY A 97 -1.76 17.73 -0.05
N TYR A 98 -2.96 18.20 -0.36
CA TYR A 98 -3.37 19.61 -0.19
C TYR A 98 -3.97 19.88 1.19
N GLY A 99 -4.80 18.97 1.71
CA GLY A 99 -5.71 19.17 2.83
C GLY A 99 -5.25 18.68 4.19
N ARG A 100 -4.03 18.11 4.34
CA ARG A 100 -3.59 17.48 5.60
C ARG A 100 -4.61 16.47 6.13
N GLY A 101 -5.07 15.56 5.26
CA GLY A 101 -6.04 14.54 5.62
C GLY A 101 -5.47 13.50 6.58
N GLU A 102 -6.36 12.82 7.31
CA GLU A 102 -6.03 11.76 8.27
C GLU A 102 -5.07 10.71 7.70
N ILE A 103 -5.15 10.39 6.41
CA ILE A 103 -4.29 9.41 5.77
C ILE A 103 -2.80 9.82 5.78
N ASN A 104 -2.49 11.13 5.78
CA ASN A 104 -1.10 11.62 5.92
C ASN A 104 -0.56 11.33 7.32
N ASP A 105 -1.38 11.57 8.36
CA ASP A 105 -0.99 11.29 9.75
C ASP A 105 -0.80 9.79 9.97
N VAL A 106 -1.72 8.97 9.45
CA VAL A 106 -1.58 7.50 9.48
C VAL A 106 -0.29 7.05 8.79
N MET A 107 0.00 7.56 7.59
CA MET A 107 1.22 7.19 6.86
C MET A 107 2.47 7.58 7.64
N TRP A 108 2.49 8.76 8.25
CA TRP A 108 3.62 9.25 9.03
C TRP A 108 3.87 8.40 10.27
N ASP A 109 2.84 8.22 11.09
CA ASP A 109 2.94 7.50 12.36
C ASP A 109 3.23 6.00 12.13
N MET A 110 2.54 5.34 11.18
CA MET A 110 2.77 3.92 10.90
C MET A 110 4.17 3.63 10.34
N VAL A 111 4.90 4.65 9.86
CA VAL A 111 6.25 4.48 9.34
C VAL A 111 7.29 4.83 10.40
N TYR A 112 7.21 6.01 11.03
CA TYR A 112 8.27 6.48 11.93
C TYR A 112 8.31 5.77 13.27
N ASP A 113 7.18 5.35 13.84
CA ASP A 113 7.16 4.56 15.07
C ASP A 113 7.83 3.18 14.86
N PRO A 114 7.51 2.39 13.82
CA PRO A 114 8.26 1.17 13.50
C PRO A 114 9.72 1.39 13.12
N ILE A 115 10.08 2.49 12.45
CA ILE A 115 11.49 2.85 12.22
C ILE A 115 12.23 2.98 13.55
N ASN A 116 11.63 3.67 14.52
CA ASN A 116 12.22 3.82 15.86
C ASN A 116 12.37 2.47 16.58
N ASN A 117 11.38 1.58 16.46
CA ASN A 117 11.46 0.21 16.98
C ASN A 117 12.60 -0.59 16.32
N CYS A 118 12.75 -0.50 14.99
CA CYS A 118 13.87 -1.12 14.28
C CYS A 118 15.21 -0.56 14.75
N ASN A 119 15.33 0.75 14.93
CA ASN A 119 16.53 1.41 15.45
C ASN A 119 16.87 0.90 16.85
N ALA A 120 15.88 0.73 17.73
CA ALA A 120 16.08 0.21 19.06
C ALA A 120 16.60 -1.25 19.05
N VAL A 121 16.05 -2.10 18.18
CA VAL A 121 16.57 -3.47 17.97
C VAL A 121 18.01 -3.43 17.49
N LEU A 122 18.30 -2.67 16.42
CA LEU A 122 19.63 -2.58 15.82
C LEU A 122 20.70 -2.07 16.80
N LYS A 123 20.34 -1.15 17.69
CA LYS A 123 21.24 -0.61 18.73
C LYS A 123 21.59 -1.63 19.80
N ASN A 124 20.66 -2.52 20.17
CA ASN A 124 20.81 -3.36 21.35
C ASN A 124 21.16 -4.82 21.03
N ILE A 125 20.83 -5.34 19.84
CA ILE A 125 20.87 -6.78 19.53
C ILE A 125 22.25 -7.41 19.69
N ASP A 126 23.31 -6.69 19.34
CA ASP A 126 24.69 -7.22 19.39
C ASP A 126 25.15 -7.48 20.84
N GLY A 127 24.60 -6.75 21.83
CA GLY A 127 24.84 -6.94 23.27
C GLY A 127 24.05 -8.08 23.92
N ILE A 128 23.04 -8.63 23.24
CA ILE A 128 22.22 -9.72 23.79
C ILE A 128 22.98 -11.05 23.65
N SER A 129 22.99 -11.86 24.71
CA SER A 129 23.54 -13.23 24.64
C SER A 129 22.61 -14.14 23.86
N GLY A 130 23.14 -15.02 23.03
CA GLY A 130 22.36 -15.99 22.28
C GLY A 130 23.00 -16.44 20.98
N ASP A 131 22.29 -17.23 20.21
CA ASP A 131 22.74 -17.77 18.93
C ASP A 131 23.00 -16.65 17.91
N GLN A 132 24.11 -16.77 17.17
CA GLN A 132 24.53 -15.71 16.23
C GLN A 132 23.65 -15.69 14.96
N GLU A 133 23.20 -16.84 14.50
CA GLU A 133 22.33 -16.95 13.33
C GLU A 133 20.95 -16.31 13.64
N GLU A 134 20.42 -16.60 14.82
CA GLU A 134 19.17 -15.98 15.29
C GLU A 134 19.33 -14.45 15.46
N LYS A 135 20.47 -13.97 15.97
CA LYS A 135 20.77 -12.52 15.99
C LYS A 135 20.77 -11.92 14.59
N ASN A 136 21.44 -12.60 13.65
CA ASN A 136 21.54 -12.14 12.27
C ASN A 136 20.15 -12.09 11.61
N ARG A 137 19.31 -13.09 11.86
CA ARG A 137 17.93 -13.13 11.37
C ARG A 137 17.13 -11.90 11.88
N ILE A 138 17.13 -11.67 13.21
CA ILE A 138 16.37 -10.57 13.82
C ILE A 138 16.91 -9.22 13.33
N LYS A 139 18.23 -9.07 13.31
CA LYS A 139 18.92 -7.86 12.83
C LYS A 139 18.61 -7.60 11.35
N GLY A 140 18.63 -8.65 10.53
CA GLY A 140 18.28 -8.59 9.12
C GLY A 140 16.83 -8.19 8.90
N GLN A 141 15.90 -8.72 9.68
CA GLN A 141 14.48 -8.34 9.62
C GLN A 141 14.27 -6.89 10.06
N ALA A 142 14.99 -6.40 11.08
CA ALA A 142 14.92 -4.99 11.49
C ALA A 142 15.40 -4.05 10.37
N TYR A 143 16.53 -4.38 9.73
CA TYR A 143 17.02 -3.63 8.58
C TYR A 143 16.05 -3.68 7.41
N ALA A 144 15.57 -4.86 7.03
CA ALA A 144 14.65 -5.01 5.90
C ALA A 144 13.31 -4.28 6.14
N THR A 145 12.78 -4.31 7.36
CA THR A 145 11.58 -3.55 7.73
C THR A 145 11.83 -2.05 7.58
N ARG A 146 12.95 -1.52 8.13
CA ARG A 146 13.28 -0.10 8.03
C ARG A 146 13.52 0.33 6.57
N GLY A 147 14.17 -0.49 5.77
CA GLY A 147 14.38 -0.26 4.34
C GLY A 147 13.07 -0.19 3.56
N PHE A 148 12.13 -1.09 3.83
CA PHE A 148 10.78 -1.05 3.27
C PHE A 148 10.05 0.26 3.62
N LEU A 149 10.13 0.68 4.87
CA LEU A 149 9.47 1.90 5.33
C LEU A 149 10.07 3.16 4.68
N TYR A 150 11.39 3.24 4.51
CA TYR A 150 12.03 4.34 3.76
C TYR A 150 11.69 4.31 2.27
N MET A 151 11.53 3.13 1.66
CA MET A 151 11.02 3.02 0.29
C MET A 151 9.60 3.61 0.18
N LEU A 152 8.70 3.29 1.12
CA LEU A 152 7.35 3.86 1.15
C LEU A 152 7.39 5.38 1.26
N LEU A 153 8.23 5.91 2.16
CA LEU A 153 8.39 7.37 2.30
C LEU A 153 8.89 8.01 1.00
N ALA A 154 9.93 7.46 0.38
CA ALA A 154 10.49 8.00 -0.85
C ALA A 154 9.47 8.02 -2.00
N SER A 155 8.63 6.97 -2.11
CA SER A 155 7.67 6.83 -3.19
C SER A 155 6.40 7.70 -3.04
N HIS A 156 6.12 8.25 -1.84
CA HIS A 156 4.91 9.02 -1.58
C HIS A 156 5.17 10.50 -1.28
N TYR A 157 6.32 10.83 -0.71
CA TYR A 157 6.62 12.21 -0.27
C TYR A 157 7.46 13.01 -1.25
N SER A 158 7.86 12.40 -2.37
CA SER A 158 8.62 13.09 -3.41
C SER A 158 8.25 12.58 -4.80
N PHE A 159 8.67 13.33 -5.82
CA PHE A 159 8.54 12.89 -7.20
C PHE A 159 9.57 11.80 -7.55
N ALA A 160 9.47 11.25 -8.75
CA ALA A 160 10.44 10.30 -9.27
C ALA A 160 11.87 10.81 -9.15
N ILE A 161 12.79 9.93 -8.75
CA ILE A 161 14.20 10.29 -8.54
C ILE A 161 14.89 10.85 -9.81
N ASP A 162 14.48 10.39 -10.98
CA ASP A 162 14.99 10.85 -12.28
C ASP A 162 14.39 12.19 -12.75
N LYS A 163 13.34 12.68 -12.08
CA LYS A 163 12.85 14.05 -12.26
C LYS A 163 13.75 15.05 -11.56
N ASP A 164 14.06 14.81 -10.29
CA ASP A 164 14.91 15.66 -9.46
C ASP A 164 15.44 14.83 -8.27
N PRO A 165 16.68 14.32 -8.35
CA PRO A 165 17.26 13.49 -7.29
C PRO A 165 17.48 14.24 -5.98
N ASP A 166 17.59 15.58 -6.04
CA ASP A 166 17.81 16.45 -4.89
C ASP A 166 16.50 17.01 -4.32
N ALA A 167 15.33 16.60 -4.89
CA ALA A 167 14.03 17.00 -4.35
C ALA A 167 13.89 16.61 -2.89
N VAL A 168 13.38 17.55 -2.08
CA VAL A 168 13.10 17.30 -0.66
C VAL A 168 12.14 16.14 -0.49
N CYS A 169 12.48 15.25 0.43
CA CYS A 169 11.66 14.12 0.80
C CYS A 169 11.34 14.17 2.31
N VAL A 170 12.02 13.40 3.13
CA VAL A 170 11.71 13.23 4.56
C VAL A 170 12.99 13.10 5.41
N PRO A 171 12.92 13.34 6.73
CA PRO A 171 14.07 13.10 7.62
C PRO A 171 14.45 11.62 7.72
N ILE A 172 15.75 11.34 7.81
CA ILE A 172 16.31 9.99 7.99
C ILE A 172 16.77 9.79 9.44
N TYR A 173 16.12 8.86 10.15
CA TYR A 173 16.48 8.45 11.51
C TYR A 173 17.01 7.02 11.51
N THR A 174 18.29 6.84 11.87
CA THR A 174 18.97 5.53 11.91
C THR A 174 19.37 5.10 13.34
N GLU A 175 19.09 5.94 14.33
CA GLU A 175 19.26 5.69 15.74
C GLU A 175 17.93 5.85 16.47
N PRO A 176 17.73 5.19 17.63
CA PRO A 176 16.56 5.44 18.45
C PRO A 176 16.46 6.91 18.84
N THR A 177 15.28 7.47 18.74
CA THR A 177 14.99 8.85 19.10
C THR A 177 15.19 9.06 20.60
N ASP A 178 16.08 9.95 20.98
CA ASP A 178 16.25 10.45 22.33
C ASP A 178 15.51 11.79 22.55
N TYR A 179 15.59 12.33 23.74
CA TYR A 179 14.90 13.57 24.10
C TYR A 179 15.39 14.76 23.25
N ASP A 180 16.70 14.88 23.02
CA ASP A 180 17.26 15.99 22.25
C ASP A 180 16.83 15.91 20.79
N MET A 181 16.87 14.72 20.20
CA MET A 181 16.41 14.48 18.83
C MET A 181 14.91 14.72 18.69
N ALA A 182 14.10 14.30 19.68
CA ALA A 182 12.65 14.54 19.68
C ALA A 182 12.28 16.03 19.77
N THR A 183 13.13 16.85 20.41
CA THR A 183 12.87 18.29 20.60
C THR A 183 13.44 19.18 19.49
N THR A 184 14.47 18.72 18.78
CA THR A 184 15.14 19.49 17.72
C THR A 184 14.76 19.02 16.32
N GLY A 185 14.52 17.73 16.14
CA GLY A 185 14.27 17.09 14.85
C GLY A 185 15.52 17.05 13.95
N LYS A 186 15.36 16.50 12.76
CA LYS A 186 16.38 16.47 11.71
C LYS A 186 15.88 17.17 10.44
N PRO A 187 16.79 17.71 9.60
CA PRO A 187 16.41 18.19 8.29
C PRO A 187 15.84 17.06 7.42
N ALA A 188 14.94 17.40 6.53
CA ALA A 188 14.51 16.49 5.48
C ALA A 188 15.68 16.17 4.55
N ALA A 189 15.84 14.93 4.19
CA ALA A 189 16.80 14.46 3.20
C ALA A 189 16.22 14.57 1.78
N SER A 190 17.06 14.48 0.77
CA SER A 190 16.65 14.37 -0.63
C SER A 190 16.03 12.99 -0.92
N VAL A 191 15.27 12.89 -1.98
CA VAL A 191 14.68 11.61 -2.42
C VAL A 191 15.75 10.57 -2.74
N SER A 192 16.89 10.99 -3.32
CA SER A 192 18.03 10.10 -3.58
C SER A 192 18.61 9.54 -2.29
N GLU A 193 18.84 10.38 -1.26
CA GLU A 193 19.37 9.94 0.03
C GLU A 193 18.41 8.97 0.75
N VAL A 194 17.09 9.18 0.63
CA VAL A 194 16.09 8.26 1.23
C VAL A 194 16.10 6.91 0.51
N TYR A 195 16.15 6.88 -0.83
CA TYR A 195 16.30 5.61 -1.56
C TYR A 195 17.65 4.91 -1.29
N GLU A 196 18.74 5.67 -1.16
CA GLU A 196 20.04 5.10 -0.79
C GLU A 196 20.00 4.46 0.61
N GLN A 197 19.35 5.12 1.57
CA GLN A 197 19.15 4.54 2.91
C GLN A 197 18.28 3.29 2.85
N ALA A 198 17.17 3.30 2.07
CA ALA A 198 16.31 2.15 1.89
C ALA A 198 17.07 0.95 1.29
N LEU A 199 17.81 1.17 0.19
CA LEU A 199 18.61 0.12 -0.45
C LEU A 199 19.74 -0.41 0.44
N LYS A 200 20.39 0.47 1.21
CA LYS A 200 21.42 0.10 2.17
C LYS A 200 20.86 -0.83 3.26
N ASP A 201 19.72 -0.48 3.81
CA ASP A 201 19.06 -1.28 4.84
C ASP A 201 18.56 -2.62 4.28
N LEU A 202 17.94 -2.62 3.09
CA LEU A 202 17.51 -3.85 2.43
C LEU A 202 18.70 -4.76 2.10
N LYS A 203 19.84 -4.19 1.71
CA LYS A 203 21.06 -4.98 1.45
C LYS A 203 21.58 -5.64 2.73
N TRP A 204 21.58 -4.93 3.88
CA TRP A 204 21.89 -5.55 5.17
C TRP A 204 20.87 -6.65 5.52
N GLY A 205 19.60 -6.43 5.26
CA GLY A 205 18.57 -7.45 5.44
C GLY A 205 18.83 -8.69 4.59
N TYR A 206 19.13 -8.49 3.31
CA TYR A 206 19.45 -9.56 2.35
C TYR A 206 20.69 -10.37 2.77
N ASP A 207 21.75 -9.71 3.26
CA ASP A 207 22.98 -10.38 3.67
C ASP A 207 22.86 -11.13 5.01
N LEU A 208 21.98 -10.67 5.91
CA LEU A 208 21.88 -11.18 7.28
C LEU A 208 20.77 -12.21 7.47
N ILE A 209 19.67 -12.14 6.72
CA ILE A 209 18.60 -13.14 6.83
C ILE A 209 19.07 -14.44 6.20
N PRO A 210 19.15 -15.56 6.97
CA PRO A 210 19.56 -16.84 6.42
C PRO A 210 18.69 -17.29 5.24
N THR A 211 19.31 -17.83 4.20
CA THR A 211 18.60 -18.23 2.97
C THR A 211 17.65 -19.41 3.20
N ASP A 212 17.86 -20.18 4.24
CA ASP A 212 17.05 -21.31 4.68
C ASP A 212 16.10 -20.96 5.84
N TYR A 213 16.06 -19.70 6.27
CA TYR A 213 15.11 -19.28 7.29
C TYR A 213 13.67 -19.53 6.86
N ASN A 214 12.98 -20.35 7.62
CA ASN A 214 11.58 -20.65 7.43
C ASN A 214 10.72 -19.77 8.36
N ARG A 215 9.96 -18.85 7.79
CA ARG A 215 9.06 -17.94 8.53
C ARG A 215 7.84 -18.62 9.15
N GLY A 216 7.56 -19.89 8.78
CA GLY A 216 6.39 -20.66 9.20
C GLY A 216 5.43 -20.96 8.06
N SER A 217 4.53 -21.91 8.29
CA SER A 217 3.55 -22.39 7.32
C SER A 217 2.13 -21.85 7.51
N ASN A 218 1.89 -21.09 8.60
CA ASN A 218 0.58 -20.49 8.85
C ASN A 218 0.41 -19.20 8.05
N ALA A 219 -0.83 -18.84 7.74
CA ALA A 219 -1.16 -17.57 7.10
C ALA A 219 -0.65 -16.38 7.94
N THR A 220 -0.80 -16.44 9.25
CA THR A 220 -0.32 -15.43 10.21
C THR A 220 1.19 -15.28 10.31
N ASP A 221 1.96 -16.15 9.68
CA ASP A 221 3.42 -16.05 9.59
C ASP A 221 3.89 -15.32 8.33
N GLN A 222 3.01 -15.14 7.32
CA GLN A 222 3.38 -14.70 5.99
C GLN A 222 3.79 -13.22 5.89
N TYR A 223 3.58 -12.42 6.95
CA TYR A 223 4.09 -11.05 7.02
C TYR A 223 5.59 -10.96 7.35
N LYS A 224 6.16 -12.00 7.96
CA LYS A 224 7.57 -12.02 8.35
C LYS A 224 8.47 -11.95 7.13
N ILE A 225 9.51 -11.14 7.22
CA ILE A 225 10.48 -11.00 6.13
C ILE A 225 11.45 -12.19 6.18
N ASP A 226 11.40 -13.03 5.17
CA ASP A 226 12.40 -14.06 4.87
C ASP A 226 13.29 -13.63 3.70
N HIS A 227 14.17 -14.52 3.25
CA HIS A 227 15.08 -14.21 2.15
C HIS A 227 14.35 -13.93 0.83
N ILE A 228 13.21 -14.60 0.58
CA ILE A 228 12.38 -14.36 -0.61
C ILE A 228 11.80 -12.94 -0.59
N VAL A 229 11.25 -12.54 0.55
CA VAL A 229 10.63 -11.21 0.71
C VAL A 229 11.66 -10.09 0.56
N VAL A 230 12.81 -10.21 1.25
CA VAL A 230 13.84 -9.15 1.15
C VAL A 230 14.43 -9.06 -0.25
N THR A 231 14.57 -10.18 -0.98
CA THR A 231 15.00 -10.20 -2.38
C THR A 231 13.99 -9.45 -3.28
N GLY A 232 12.71 -9.70 -3.10
CA GLY A 232 11.65 -8.96 -3.80
C GLY A 232 11.61 -7.47 -3.45
N LEU A 233 11.86 -7.11 -2.18
CA LEU A 233 11.98 -5.71 -1.76
C LEU A 233 13.20 -5.02 -2.38
N MET A 234 14.33 -5.71 -2.50
CA MET A 234 15.50 -5.22 -3.25
C MET A 234 15.13 -4.93 -4.71
N ALA A 235 14.39 -5.83 -5.37
CA ALA A 235 13.93 -5.64 -6.76
C ALA A 235 13.02 -4.42 -6.89
N ARG A 236 11.98 -4.31 -6.05
CA ARG A 236 11.00 -3.21 -6.07
C ARG A 236 11.67 -1.86 -5.78
N THR A 237 12.50 -1.79 -4.74
CA THR A 237 13.18 -0.55 -4.37
C THR A 237 14.19 -0.13 -5.42
N SER A 238 14.92 -1.08 -6.02
CA SER A 238 15.86 -0.80 -7.13
C SER A 238 15.14 -0.27 -8.37
N LEU A 239 13.95 -0.81 -8.70
CA LEU A 239 13.11 -0.29 -9.77
C LEU A 239 12.73 1.18 -9.53
N TYR A 240 12.27 1.51 -8.32
CA TYR A 240 11.85 2.86 -7.96
C TYR A 240 13.05 3.83 -7.93
N ALA A 241 14.21 3.36 -7.48
CA ALA A 241 15.47 4.10 -7.47
C ALA A 241 16.21 4.12 -8.83
N ARG A 242 15.61 3.60 -9.91
CA ARG A 242 16.20 3.53 -11.27
C ARG A 242 17.54 2.77 -11.34
N LYS A 243 17.77 1.81 -10.42
CA LYS A 243 18.93 0.91 -10.43
C LYS A 243 18.61 -0.34 -11.25
N TRP A 244 18.65 -0.19 -12.59
CA TRP A 244 18.12 -1.18 -13.52
C TRP A 244 18.79 -2.56 -13.43
N GLU A 245 20.13 -2.60 -13.28
CA GLU A 245 20.88 -3.85 -13.13
C GLU A 245 20.48 -4.59 -11.85
N ASP A 246 20.34 -3.87 -10.73
CA ASP A 246 19.92 -4.46 -9.45
C ASP A 246 18.45 -4.89 -9.49
N ALA A 247 17.56 -4.08 -10.05
CA ALA A 247 16.16 -4.42 -10.24
C ALA A 247 16.01 -5.72 -11.06
N TYR A 248 16.72 -5.83 -12.16
CA TYR A 248 16.76 -7.03 -13.00
C TYR A 248 17.28 -8.25 -12.23
N LYS A 249 18.42 -8.10 -11.56
CA LYS A 249 19.10 -9.18 -10.81
C LYS A 249 18.20 -9.75 -9.71
N TYR A 250 17.70 -8.87 -8.84
CA TYR A 250 16.92 -9.31 -7.68
C TYR A 250 15.52 -9.79 -8.06
N ALA A 251 14.90 -9.24 -9.13
CA ALA A 251 13.65 -9.77 -9.64
C ALA A 251 13.82 -11.19 -10.21
N ASP A 252 14.88 -11.44 -10.98
CA ASP A 252 15.23 -12.76 -11.51
C ASP A 252 15.48 -13.79 -10.38
N GLU A 253 16.20 -13.39 -9.34
CA GLU A 253 16.46 -14.22 -8.18
C GLU A 253 15.17 -14.55 -7.41
N ALA A 254 14.33 -13.53 -7.13
CA ALA A 254 13.06 -13.69 -6.44
C ALA A 254 12.09 -14.62 -7.20
N MET A 255 12.01 -14.49 -8.52
CA MET A 255 11.24 -15.39 -9.38
C MET A 255 11.72 -16.86 -9.24
N LYS A 256 13.04 -17.08 -9.30
CA LYS A 256 13.63 -18.43 -9.16
C LYS A 256 13.38 -19.04 -7.80
N LEU A 257 13.47 -18.25 -6.72
CA LEU A 257 13.16 -18.71 -5.35
C LEU A 257 11.71 -19.16 -5.20
N LYS A 258 10.81 -18.66 -6.05
CA LYS A 258 9.38 -19.05 -6.13
C LYS A 258 9.09 -19.97 -7.32
N ASN A 259 10.10 -20.59 -7.95
CA ASN A 259 9.98 -21.46 -9.11
C ASN A 259 9.24 -20.82 -10.30
N ASN A 260 9.31 -19.51 -10.46
CA ASN A 260 8.61 -18.71 -11.48
C ASN A 260 7.09 -18.97 -11.51
N TYR A 261 6.50 -19.32 -10.38
CA TYR A 261 5.11 -19.76 -10.31
C TYR A 261 4.14 -18.60 -10.53
N LEU A 262 3.29 -18.73 -11.52
CA LEU A 262 2.14 -17.83 -11.78
C LEU A 262 0.85 -18.58 -11.48
N MET A 263 -0.11 -17.88 -10.85
CA MET A 263 -1.46 -18.43 -10.58
C MET A 263 -2.13 -18.92 -11.86
N SER A 264 -2.77 -20.06 -11.78
CA SER A 264 -3.76 -20.51 -12.77
C SER A 264 -4.98 -19.59 -12.78
N GLU A 265 -5.80 -19.66 -13.84
CA GLU A 265 -7.06 -18.91 -13.93
C GLU A 265 -7.94 -19.12 -12.69
N ALA A 266 -8.09 -20.36 -12.24
CA ALA A 266 -8.91 -20.69 -11.07
C ALA A 266 -8.36 -20.06 -9.78
N GLU A 267 -7.05 -20.08 -9.57
CA GLU A 267 -6.41 -19.41 -8.42
C GLU A 267 -6.51 -17.89 -8.52
N TYR A 268 -6.36 -17.31 -9.73
CA TYR A 268 -6.50 -15.86 -9.95
C TYR A 268 -7.94 -15.38 -9.67
N LYS A 269 -8.93 -16.19 -9.98
CA LYS A 269 -10.36 -15.90 -9.75
C LYS A 269 -10.85 -16.29 -8.34
N SER A 270 -9.96 -16.75 -7.43
CA SER A 270 -10.35 -17.23 -6.10
C SER A 270 -10.58 -16.13 -5.04
N GLY A 271 -10.38 -14.84 -5.38
CA GLY A 271 -10.72 -13.72 -4.51
C GLY A 271 -9.55 -12.97 -3.90
N PHE A 272 -8.29 -13.27 -4.21
CA PHE A 272 -7.11 -12.55 -3.69
C PHE A 272 -7.16 -12.31 -2.18
N ASN A 273 -7.40 -13.35 -1.40
CA ASN A 273 -7.76 -13.28 0.01
C ASN A 273 -7.05 -14.31 0.88
N ASN A 274 -6.01 -14.98 0.36
CA ASN A 274 -5.32 -16.08 1.03
C ASN A 274 -3.79 -15.92 0.95
N ALA A 275 -3.16 -15.59 2.07
CA ALA A 275 -1.72 -15.39 2.19
C ALA A 275 -0.89 -16.67 1.94
N LEU A 276 -1.52 -17.85 1.91
CA LEU A 276 -0.87 -19.12 1.56
C LEU A 276 -0.90 -19.43 0.06
N ASN A 277 -1.41 -18.53 -0.78
CA ASN A 277 -1.35 -18.71 -2.24
C ASN A 277 0.12 -18.84 -2.69
N LYS A 278 0.37 -19.79 -3.59
CA LYS A 278 1.74 -20.13 -4.01
C LYS A 278 2.46 -19.00 -4.75
N GLU A 279 1.75 -18.16 -5.48
CA GLU A 279 2.34 -17.00 -6.16
C GLU A 279 2.71 -15.90 -5.17
N TRP A 280 2.00 -15.79 -4.02
CA TRP A 280 2.30 -14.76 -3.06
C TRP A 280 3.66 -14.99 -2.42
N MET A 281 4.49 -13.98 -2.48
CA MET A 281 5.78 -13.91 -1.80
C MET A 281 5.63 -13.35 -0.40
N TRP A 282 4.69 -12.42 -0.23
CA TRP A 282 4.46 -11.67 1.00
C TRP A 282 2.99 -11.30 1.15
N GLY A 283 2.46 -11.42 2.35
CA GLY A 283 1.08 -11.09 2.65
C GLY A 283 0.85 -10.94 4.16
N TYR A 284 -0.21 -10.25 4.53
CA TYR A 284 -0.66 -10.11 5.91
C TYR A 284 -2.00 -10.80 6.08
N SER A 285 -2.06 -11.74 7.02
CA SER A 285 -3.30 -12.45 7.33
C SER A 285 -4.08 -11.68 8.39
N CYS A 286 -5.27 -11.20 8.01
CA CYS A 286 -6.17 -10.51 8.91
C CYS A 286 -6.90 -11.50 9.82
N THR A 287 -6.95 -11.22 11.11
CA THR A 287 -7.62 -12.01 12.12
C THR A 287 -8.60 -11.16 12.93
N LEU A 288 -9.46 -11.79 13.73
CA LEU A 288 -10.39 -11.07 14.60
C LEU A 288 -9.71 -10.29 15.73
N ASP A 289 -8.43 -10.56 15.99
CA ASP A 289 -7.65 -9.87 17.01
C ASP A 289 -7.04 -8.55 16.49
N ASP A 290 -7.06 -8.32 15.15
CA ASP A 290 -6.57 -7.10 14.55
C ASP A 290 -7.55 -5.94 14.78
N ASN A 291 -7.01 -4.71 14.73
CA ASN A 291 -7.84 -3.51 14.80
C ASN A 291 -8.63 -3.34 13.49
N LEU A 292 -9.95 -3.40 13.58
CA LEU A 292 -10.85 -3.25 12.43
C LEU A 292 -10.44 -4.14 11.21
N PRO A 293 -10.20 -5.46 11.40
CA PRO A 293 -9.55 -6.32 10.40
C PRO A 293 -10.38 -6.48 9.12
N ALA A 294 -11.70 -6.32 9.21
CA ALA A 294 -12.62 -6.47 8.11
C ALA A 294 -12.52 -5.35 7.06
N TYR A 295 -12.01 -4.16 7.43
CA TYR A 295 -12.23 -2.97 6.62
C TYR A 295 -11.47 -2.91 5.32
N ASN A 296 -10.38 -3.64 5.15
CA ASN A 296 -9.71 -3.72 3.84
C ASN A 296 -10.65 -4.31 2.78
N PHE A 297 -11.17 -5.52 3.03
CA PHE A 297 -12.11 -6.18 2.12
C PHE A 297 -13.50 -5.57 2.15
N TYR A 298 -13.87 -4.87 3.23
CA TYR A 298 -15.11 -4.13 3.34
C TYR A 298 -15.27 -3.05 2.26
N TYR A 299 -14.16 -2.49 1.80
CA TYR A 299 -14.11 -1.59 0.66
C TYR A 299 -13.95 -2.34 -0.66
N LYS A 300 -13.07 -3.34 -0.71
CA LYS A 300 -12.66 -4.01 -1.95
C LYS A 300 -13.68 -4.99 -2.50
N ASP A 301 -14.36 -5.76 -1.65
CA ASP A 301 -15.42 -6.67 -2.13
C ASP A 301 -16.67 -5.86 -2.50
N THR A 302 -16.95 -5.78 -3.80
CA THR A 302 -18.09 -5.03 -4.33
C THR A 302 -19.28 -5.91 -4.69
N THR A 303 -19.18 -7.22 -4.49
CA THR A 303 -20.13 -8.23 -4.99
C THR A 303 -20.97 -8.88 -3.91
N THR A 304 -20.48 -8.91 -2.67
CA THR A 304 -21.14 -9.59 -1.56
C THR A 304 -22.35 -8.79 -1.04
N PRO A 305 -23.59 -9.32 -1.09
CA PRO A 305 -24.76 -8.65 -0.58
C PRO A 305 -24.66 -8.35 0.92
N GLY A 306 -24.82 -7.07 1.29
CA GLY A 306 -24.68 -6.61 2.68
C GLY A 306 -23.25 -6.62 3.21
N GLY A 307 -22.28 -6.83 2.35
CA GLY A 307 -20.88 -7.06 2.66
C GLY A 307 -20.01 -5.82 2.78
N GLY A 308 -20.53 -4.65 3.10
CA GLY A 308 -19.67 -3.52 3.37
C GLY A 308 -19.94 -2.26 2.56
N TYR A 309 -18.93 -1.40 2.41
CA TYR A 309 -19.08 -0.12 1.72
C TYR A 309 -19.06 -0.23 0.20
N THR A 310 -18.56 -1.32 -0.34
CA THR A 310 -18.64 -1.73 -1.76
C THR A 310 -18.35 -0.60 -2.77
N ASN A 311 -17.38 0.27 -2.47
CA ASN A 311 -17.12 1.44 -3.29
C ASN A 311 -15.83 1.37 -4.12
N PHE A 312 -15.14 0.22 -4.13
CA PHE A 312 -13.93 -0.02 -4.90
C PHE A 312 -14.28 -0.62 -6.27
N ASN A 313 -15.02 0.15 -7.08
CA ASN A 313 -15.50 -0.27 -8.38
C ASN A 313 -14.49 0.01 -9.48
N THR A 314 -14.66 -0.63 -10.62
CA THR A 314 -13.74 -0.52 -11.74
C THR A 314 -14.19 0.57 -12.71
N ASP A 315 -13.24 1.29 -13.31
CA ASP A 315 -13.55 2.16 -14.44
C ASP A 315 -13.96 1.32 -15.67
N PRO A 316 -15.10 1.62 -16.34
CA PRO A 316 -15.49 0.92 -17.56
C PRO A 316 -14.43 0.95 -18.66
N HIS A 317 -13.72 2.06 -18.84
CA HIS A 317 -12.64 2.17 -19.81
C HIS A 317 -11.44 1.25 -19.48
N PHE A 318 -11.21 0.94 -18.21
CA PHE A 318 -10.17 0.00 -17.82
C PHE A 318 -10.46 -1.42 -18.30
N LYS A 319 -11.70 -1.89 -18.22
CA LYS A 319 -12.11 -3.20 -18.75
C LYS A 319 -11.79 -3.33 -20.24
N GLU A 320 -11.94 -2.26 -21.01
CA GLU A 320 -11.68 -2.26 -22.45
C GLU A 320 -10.18 -2.38 -22.83
N LEU A 321 -9.27 -2.24 -21.86
CA LEU A 321 -7.84 -2.44 -22.06
C LEU A 321 -7.44 -3.92 -22.18
N PHE A 322 -8.32 -4.85 -21.76
CA PHE A 322 -8.05 -6.29 -21.80
C PHE A 322 -8.49 -6.90 -23.13
N ASP A 323 -7.69 -7.86 -23.65
CA ASP A 323 -8.13 -8.72 -24.74
C ASP A 323 -9.37 -9.52 -24.33
N LYS A 324 -10.24 -9.86 -25.28
CA LYS A 324 -11.47 -10.62 -25.01
C LYS A 324 -11.19 -12.03 -24.47
N ASN A 325 -10.03 -12.58 -24.82
CA ASN A 325 -9.58 -13.88 -24.35
C ASN A 325 -8.70 -13.81 -23.08
N ASP A 326 -8.45 -12.61 -22.55
CA ASP A 326 -7.82 -12.42 -21.24
C ASP A 326 -8.86 -12.70 -20.14
N TYR A 327 -8.64 -13.72 -19.34
CA TYR A 327 -9.60 -14.12 -18.31
C TYR A 327 -9.78 -13.06 -17.20
N ARG A 328 -8.83 -12.13 -17.05
CA ARG A 328 -8.93 -11.01 -16.09
C ARG A 328 -10.06 -10.05 -16.45
N ARG A 329 -10.40 -9.90 -17.75
CA ARG A 329 -11.55 -9.13 -18.22
C ARG A 329 -12.84 -9.59 -17.55
N ASP A 330 -12.99 -10.91 -17.32
CA ASP A 330 -14.20 -11.50 -16.74
C ASP A 330 -14.41 -11.15 -15.26
N LEU A 331 -13.40 -10.57 -14.60
CA LEU A 331 -13.50 -10.11 -13.22
C LEU A 331 -14.21 -8.75 -13.07
N PHE A 332 -14.51 -8.08 -14.18
CA PHE A 332 -15.15 -6.77 -14.18
C PHE A 332 -16.50 -6.86 -14.88
N LYS A 333 -17.58 -6.72 -14.10
CA LYS A 333 -18.95 -6.91 -14.61
C LYS A 333 -19.86 -5.81 -14.09
N TRP A 334 -20.75 -5.36 -14.97
CA TRP A 334 -21.83 -4.47 -14.55
C TRP A 334 -22.81 -5.19 -13.62
N GLY A 335 -23.23 -4.50 -12.58
CA GLY A 335 -24.18 -5.01 -11.63
C GLY A 335 -24.69 -3.94 -10.67
N LEU A 336 -25.72 -4.25 -9.90
CA LEU A 336 -26.18 -3.38 -8.83
C LEU A 336 -25.20 -3.49 -7.67
N ASN A 337 -24.68 -2.35 -7.25
CA ASN A 337 -23.98 -2.24 -5.99
C ASN A 337 -24.95 -2.53 -4.86
N THR A 338 -24.78 -3.67 -4.19
CA THR A 338 -25.73 -4.22 -3.24
C THR A 338 -25.91 -3.37 -1.97
N GLY A 339 -24.97 -2.45 -1.70
CA GLY A 339 -25.06 -1.53 -0.57
C GLY A 339 -25.92 -0.30 -0.82
N TYR A 340 -26.08 0.14 -2.07
CA TYR A 340 -26.65 1.45 -2.40
C TYR A 340 -27.62 1.45 -3.58
N GLY A 341 -27.82 0.32 -4.25
CA GLY A 341 -28.74 0.20 -5.37
C GLY A 341 -28.28 0.92 -6.66
N GLU A 342 -27.07 1.47 -6.70
CA GLU A 342 -26.51 2.09 -7.88
C GLU A 342 -25.87 1.04 -8.80
N CYS A 343 -25.97 1.25 -10.11
CA CYS A 343 -25.30 0.40 -11.07
C CYS A 343 -23.84 0.83 -11.22
N ALA A 344 -22.93 -0.11 -11.03
CA ALA A 344 -21.51 0.10 -11.14
C ALA A 344 -20.82 -1.07 -11.85
N MET A 345 -19.61 -0.87 -12.34
CA MET A 345 -18.76 -1.98 -12.79
C MET A 345 -18.08 -2.60 -11.58
N LEU A 346 -18.68 -3.67 -11.07
CA LEU A 346 -18.23 -4.41 -9.90
C LEU A 346 -16.93 -5.17 -10.23
N ASN A 347 -16.06 -5.34 -9.22
CA ASN A 347 -14.91 -6.22 -9.33
C ASN A 347 -15.16 -7.55 -8.61
N TYR A 348 -14.70 -8.63 -9.23
CA TYR A 348 -14.70 -9.99 -8.69
C TYR A 348 -13.28 -10.47 -8.36
N LYS A 349 -12.30 -9.57 -8.39
CA LYS A 349 -10.92 -9.89 -8.03
C LYS A 349 -10.77 -10.07 -6.52
N PHE A 350 -11.40 -9.19 -5.74
CA PHE A 350 -11.31 -9.19 -4.27
C PHE A 350 -12.63 -9.63 -3.66
N LEU A 351 -12.62 -10.81 -3.02
CA LEU A 351 -13.77 -11.39 -2.35
C LEU A 351 -13.41 -11.74 -0.92
N PHE A 352 -14.34 -11.63 0.02
CA PHE A 352 -14.10 -12.11 1.38
C PHE A 352 -13.69 -13.60 1.39
N ALA A 353 -12.67 -13.95 2.20
CA ALA A 353 -12.36 -15.34 2.53
C ALA A 353 -13.37 -15.90 3.54
N ASP A 354 -13.76 -15.07 4.51
CA ASP A 354 -14.78 -15.35 5.51
C ASP A 354 -15.80 -14.21 5.51
N ILE A 355 -16.92 -14.46 4.84
CA ILE A 355 -18.01 -13.48 4.73
C ILE A 355 -18.70 -13.20 6.07
N ASN A 356 -18.75 -14.16 7.00
CA ASN A 356 -19.43 -13.97 8.28
C ASN A 356 -18.66 -12.99 9.18
N ASN A 357 -17.34 -13.03 9.10
CA ASN A 357 -16.44 -12.14 9.83
C ASN A 357 -15.85 -11.03 8.94
N MET A 358 -16.18 -11.02 7.64
CA MET A 358 -15.71 -10.05 6.63
C MET A 358 -14.19 -10.00 6.52
N LEU A 359 -13.52 -11.14 6.63
CA LEU A 359 -12.07 -11.26 6.60
C LEU A 359 -11.54 -11.64 5.22
N GLY A 360 -10.33 -11.21 4.94
CA GLY A 360 -9.51 -11.62 3.82
C GLY A 360 -8.07 -11.15 4.02
N ASP A 361 -7.10 -11.95 3.58
CA ASP A 361 -5.69 -11.64 3.72
C ASP A 361 -5.26 -10.56 2.73
N VAL A 362 -4.35 -9.68 3.15
CA VAL A 362 -3.84 -8.57 2.34
C VAL A 362 -2.59 -9.00 1.60
N ILE A 363 -2.64 -8.95 0.26
CA ILE A 363 -1.47 -9.19 -0.59
C ILE A 363 -0.50 -8.01 -0.50
N MET A 364 0.80 -8.29 -0.40
CA MET A 364 1.86 -7.28 -0.35
C MET A 364 2.88 -7.44 -1.48
N MET A 365 3.06 -8.67 -1.98
CA MET A 365 4.02 -8.98 -3.04
C MET A 365 3.74 -10.36 -3.64
N ARG A 366 3.88 -10.48 -4.97
CA ARG A 366 3.73 -11.75 -5.69
C ARG A 366 4.65 -11.84 -6.90
N VAL A 367 4.81 -13.04 -7.43
CA VAL A 367 5.78 -13.35 -8.47
C VAL A 367 5.55 -12.56 -9.77
N SER A 368 4.31 -12.32 -10.17
CA SER A 368 4.03 -11.54 -11.39
C SER A 368 4.51 -10.09 -11.30
N GLU A 369 4.58 -9.51 -10.09
CA GLU A 369 5.26 -8.22 -9.92
C GLU A 369 6.75 -8.33 -10.29
N MET A 370 7.41 -9.43 -9.92
CA MET A 370 8.82 -9.66 -10.26
C MET A 370 9.03 -9.83 -11.77
N TYR A 371 8.10 -10.50 -12.47
CA TYR A 371 8.08 -10.55 -13.93
C TYR A 371 8.07 -9.15 -14.55
N LEU A 372 7.20 -8.28 -14.05
CA LEU A 372 7.06 -6.91 -14.54
C LEU A 372 8.27 -6.03 -14.20
N ILE A 373 8.84 -6.17 -12.99
CA ILE A 373 10.08 -5.48 -12.61
C ILE A 373 11.23 -5.92 -13.51
N LYS A 374 11.40 -7.24 -13.72
CA LYS A 374 12.46 -7.78 -14.57
C LYS A 374 12.30 -7.34 -16.02
N ALA A 375 11.06 -7.34 -16.55
CA ALA A 375 10.77 -6.91 -17.92
C ALA A 375 11.09 -5.41 -18.10
N GLU A 376 10.65 -4.55 -17.17
CA GLU A 376 10.92 -3.11 -17.23
C GLU A 376 12.43 -2.83 -17.13
N ALA A 377 13.11 -3.44 -16.16
CA ALA A 377 14.55 -3.30 -16.02
C ALA A 377 15.31 -3.79 -17.27
N ALA A 378 14.91 -4.93 -17.85
CA ALA A 378 15.50 -5.46 -19.08
C ALA A 378 15.29 -4.52 -20.27
N ALA A 379 14.13 -3.82 -20.36
CA ALA A 379 13.86 -2.85 -21.40
C ALA A 379 14.79 -1.62 -21.33
N HIS A 380 15.30 -1.28 -20.16
CA HIS A 380 16.29 -0.22 -19.95
C HIS A 380 17.75 -0.69 -20.15
N LEU A 381 18.01 -2.00 -20.15
CA LEU A 381 19.38 -2.54 -20.26
C LEU A 381 19.75 -2.86 -21.71
N ALA A 382 20.94 -2.43 -22.11
CA ALA A 382 21.44 -2.66 -23.46
C ALA A 382 21.48 -4.18 -23.79
N GLY A 383 20.94 -4.54 -24.95
CA GLY A 383 20.94 -5.93 -25.44
C GLY A 383 19.89 -6.84 -24.80
N LYS A 384 19.02 -6.34 -23.92
CA LYS A 384 17.99 -7.15 -23.22
C LYS A 384 16.56 -6.93 -23.71
N THR A 385 16.35 -6.16 -24.77
CA THR A 385 15.01 -5.88 -25.33
C THR A 385 14.22 -7.16 -25.63
N SER A 386 14.84 -8.16 -26.27
CA SER A 386 14.16 -9.42 -26.58
C SER A 386 13.78 -10.22 -25.34
N GLU A 387 14.56 -10.11 -24.27
CA GLU A 387 14.22 -10.74 -22.97
C GLU A 387 13.02 -10.02 -22.33
N ALA A 388 12.99 -8.67 -22.35
CA ALA A 388 11.86 -7.89 -21.88
C ALA A 388 10.56 -8.26 -22.61
N GLN A 389 10.63 -8.37 -23.95
CA GLN A 389 9.50 -8.82 -24.79
C GLN A 389 9.03 -10.23 -24.42
N ALA A 390 9.96 -11.17 -24.20
CA ALA A 390 9.64 -12.55 -23.83
C ALA A 390 8.96 -12.64 -22.46
N LEU A 391 9.47 -11.93 -21.46
CA LEU A 391 8.90 -11.88 -20.11
C LEU A 391 7.47 -11.30 -20.12
N LEU A 392 7.26 -10.23 -20.88
CA LEU A 392 5.94 -9.63 -21.03
C LEU A 392 4.96 -10.58 -21.71
N LYS A 393 5.41 -11.29 -22.75
CA LYS A 393 4.59 -12.29 -23.43
C LYS A 393 4.26 -13.46 -22.51
N GLU A 394 5.24 -14.00 -21.77
CA GLU A 394 5.06 -15.11 -20.84
C GLU A 394 4.00 -14.79 -19.78
N LEU A 395 4.06 -13.59 -19.18
CA LEU A 395 3.05 -13.17 -18.22
C LEU A 395 1.66 -13.04 -18.87
N ARG A 396 1.57 -12.44 -20.06
CA ARG A 396 0.30 -12.30 -20.79
C ARG A 396 -0.29 -13.65 -21.17
N ASP A 397 0.53 -14.60 -21.65
CA ASP A 397 0.08 -15.96 -21.98
C ASP A 397 -0.50 -16.69 -20.77
N ALA A 398 0.11 -16.51 -19.59
CA ALA A 398 -0.42 -17.06 -18.33
C ALA A 398 -1.77 -16.45 -17.91
N ARG A 399 -2.22 -15.39 -18.55
CA ARG A 399 -3.51 -14.71 -18.29
C ARG A 399 -4.55 -14.93 -19.40
N MET A 400 -4.20 -15.69 -20.44
CA MET A 400 -5.15 -16.04 -21.49
C MET A 400 -6.03 -17.23 -21.07
N LYS A 401 -7.27 -17.25 -21.56
CA LYS A 401 -8.18 -18.40 -21.45
C LYS A 401 -7.59 -19.62 -22.15
N GLU A 402 -7.95 -20.80 -21.69
CA GLU A 402 -7.46 -22.07 -22.27
C GLU A 402 -7.61 -22.10 -23.81
N GLY A 403 -6.54 -22.46 -24.50
CA GLY A 403 -6.49 -22.54 -25.96
C GLY A 403 -6.17 -21.22 -26.68
N PHE A 404 -5.95 -20.12 -25.95
CA PHE A 404 -5.55 -18.84 -26.52
C PHE A 404 -4.13 -18.44 -26.09
N GLU A 405 -3.47 -17.69 -26.96
CA GLU A 405 -2.16 -17.07 -26.68
C GLU A 405 -2.27 -15.55 -26.86
N SER A 406 -1.45 -14.82 -26.12
CA SER A 406 -1.34 -13.37 -26.29
C SER A 406 -0.61 -13.00 -27.59
N PRO A 407 -0.85 -11.81 -28.15
CA PRO A 407 -0.08 -11.33 -29.29
C PRO A 407 1.43 -11.31 -29.02
N VAL A 408 2.22 -11.54 -30.07
CA VAL A 408 3.68 -11.41 -29.98
C VAL A 408 4.06 -9.96 -29.67
N VAL A 409 4.91 -9.75 -28.69
CA VAL A 409 5.42 -8.43 -28.33
C VAL A 409 6.54 -8.04 -29.29
N THR A 410 6.32 -7.00 -30.09
CA THR A 410 7.30 -6.50 -31.06
C THR A 410 7.77 -5.07 -30.75
N ALA A 411 7.14 -4.40 -29.80
CA ALA A 411 7.49 -3.05 -29.38
C ALA A 411 8.93 -2.98 -28.84
N THR A 412 9.57 -1.83 -29.01
CA THR A 412 10.93 -1.55 -28.54
C THR A 412 11.00 -0.14 -27.95
N GLY A 413 12.03 0.16 -27.16
CA GLY A 413 12.22 1.48 -26.55
C GLY A 413 11.00 1.92 -25.72
N ASP A 414 10.60 3.18 -25.88
CA ASP A 414 9.50 3.77 -25.11
C ASP A 414 8.16 3.06 -25.32
N GLU A 415 7.90 2.51 -26.51
CA GLU A 415 6.66 1.78 -26.75
C GLU A 415 6.62 0.46 -25.98
N LEU A 416 7.76 -0.23 -25.83
CA LEU A 416 7.85 -1.42 -24.98
C LEU A 416 7.63 -1.07 -23.51
N LEU A 417 8.20 0.04 -23.03
CA LEU A 417 7.95 0.51 -21.65
C LEU A 417 6.48 0.81 -21.42
N LYS A 418 5.81 1.49 -22.34
CA LYS A 418 4.35 1.74 -22.25
C LYS A 418 3.55 0.44 -22.20
N GLU A 419 3.91 -0.57 -22.98
CA GLU A 419 3.26 -1.88 -22.94
C GLU A 419 3.48 -2.60 -21.60
N ILE A 420 4.69 -2.53 -21.03
CA ILE A 420 5.01 -3.11 -19.71
C ILE A 420 4.23 -2.37 -18.60
N TRP A 421 4.17 -1.04 -18.63
CA TRP A 421 3.41 -0.26 -17.64
C TRP A 421 1.90 -0.51 -17.74
N LEU A 422 1.36 -0.65 -18.96
CA LEU A 422 -0.02 -1.04 -19.16
C LEU A 422 -0.29 -2.43 -18.60
N GLU A 423 0.61 -3.39 -18.83
CA GLU A 423 0.46 -4.74 -18.28
C GLU A 423 0.54 -4.72 -16.75
N ARG A 424 1.44 -3.91 -16.16
CA ARG A 424 1.56 -3.73 -14.72
C ARG A 424 0.26 -3.14 -14.13
N ARG A 425 -0.31 -2.14 -14.77
CA ARG A 425 -1.60 -1.54 -14.41
C ARG A 425 -2.73 -2.57 -14.43
N LYS A 426 -2.77 -3.46 -15.44
CA LYS A 426 -3.77 -4.55 -15.54
C LYS A 426 -3.54 -5.65 -14.50
N GLU A 427 -2.32 -6.09 -14.36
CA GLU A 427 -1.97 -7.22 -13.50
C GLU A 427 -2.14 -6.88 -12.03
N LEU A 428 -1.61 -5.73 -11.60
CA LEU A 428 -1.56 -5.30 -10.21
C LEU A 428 -2.73 -4.40 -9.78
N TRP A 429 -3.80 -4.32 -10.58
CA TRP A 429 -4.99 -3.55 -10.24
C TRP A 429 -5.52 -3.91 -8.84
N GLY A 430 -5.76 -2.90 -8.02
CA GLY A 430 -6.28 -3.08 -6.66
C GLY A 430 -5.25 -3.55 -5.62
N GLU A 431 -3.95 -3.59 -5.95
CA GLU A 431 -2.89 -4.06 -5.05
C GLU A 431 -2.01 -2.92 -4.50
N GLY A 432 -2.47 -1.66 -4.63
CA GLY A 432 -1.82 -0.49 -4.03
C GLY A 432 -0.63 0.06 -4.82
N PHE A 433 -0.61 -0.09 -6.14
CA PHE A 433 0.49 0.38 -6.99
C PHE A 433 0.15 1.60 -7.84
N SER A 434 -1.14 1.95 -7.97
CA SER A 434 -1.59 2.88 -9.00
C SER A 434 -0.95 4.26 -8.87
N LEU A 435 -1.00 4.87 -7.68
CA LEU A 435 -0.42 6.19 -7.43
C LEU A 435 1.11 6.19 -7.56
N THR A 436 1.78 5.22 -6.95
CA THR A 436 3.25 5.14 -6.99
C THR A 436 3.79 4.87 -8.38
N ASP A 437 3.08 4.08 -9.20
CA ASP A 437 3.44 3.87 -10.62
C ASP A 437 3.23 5.14 -11.46
N ILE A 438 2.17 5.92 -11.20
CA ILE A 438 1.94 7.23 -11.83
C ILE A 438 3.08 8.19 -11.48
N ILE A 439 3.45 8.30 -10.20
CA ILE A 439 4.54 9.18 -9.74
C ILE A 439 5.87 8.76 -10.36
N ARG A 440 6.26 7.48 -10.18
CA ARG A 440 7.58 7.01 -10.63
C ARG A 440 7.76 7.06 -12.14
N ASN A 441 6.70 6.85 -12.92
CA ASN A 441 6.76 6.88 -14.38
C ASN A 441 6.43 8.27 -14.95
N GLN A 442 6.31 9.29 -14.08
CA GLN A 442 6.01 10.66 -14.47
C GLN A 442 4.79 10.73 -15.40
N GLN A 443 3.76 9.95 -15.07
CA GLN A 443 2.50 9.88 -15.80
C GLN A 443 1.45 10.81 -15.17
N SER A 444 0.38 11.01 -15.88
CA SER A 444 -0.84 11.67 -15.39
C SER A 444 -1.89 10.63 -15.04
N VAL A 445 -2.73 10.93 -14.08
CA VAL A 445 -4.03 10.25 -13.91
C VAL A 445 -4.81 10.38 -15.22
N ASP A 446 -5.33 9.26 -15.73
CA ASP A 446 -6.16 9.20 -16.94
C ASP A 446 -7.57 8.73 -16.54
N ARG A 447 -8.42 9.67 -16.23
CA ARG A 447 -9.84 9.43 -15.94
C ARG A 447 -10.67 10.05 -17.05
N LYS A 448 -11.45 9.23 -17.73
CA LYS A 448 -12.36 9.67 -18.79
C LYS A 448 -13.78 9.61 -18.28
N LYS A 449 -14.62 10.56 -18.70
CA LYS A 449 -16.03 10.51 -18.42
C LYS A 449 -16.62 9.26 -19.07
N TYR A 450 -17.38 8.49 -18.30
CA TYR A 450 -18.24 7.44 -18.80
C TYR A 450 -19.65 7.68 -18.26
N GLU A 451 -20.59 7.87 -19.16
CA GLU A 451 -21.99 8.11 -18.82
C GLU A 451 -22.84 7.69 -20.02
N GLU A 452 -23.52 6.56 -19.89
CA GLU A 452 -24.27 5.95 -20.97
C GLU A 452 -25.62 5.46 -20.46
N TYR A 453 -26.59 5.31 -21.35
CA TYR A 453 -27.84 4.64 -21.08
C TYR A 453 -27.75 3.19 -21.50
N ALA A 454 -27.87 2.28 -20.55
CA ALA A 454 -27.97 0.83 -20.79
C ALA A 454 -29.43 0.40 -20.79
N MET A 455 -29.78 -0.54 -21.66
CA MET A 455 -31.05 -1.26 -21.59
C MET A 455 -31.19 -1.90 -20.21
N ALA A 456 -32.37 -1.84 -19.62
CA ALA A 456 -32.65 -2.36 -18.29
C ALA A 456 -33.72 -3.44 -18.25
N ASP A 457 -33.52 -4.42 -17.38
CA ASP A 457 -34.59 -5.26 -16.89
C ASP A 457 -35.22 -4.57 -15.67
N ILE A 458 -36.54 -4.42 -15.73
CA ILE A 458 -37.33 -3.70 -14.72
C ILE A 458 -38.09 -4.72 -13.89
N THR A 459 -37.80 -4.75 -12.60
CA THR A 459 -38.50 -5.59 -11.62
C THR A 459 -39.01 -4.73 -10.47
N HIS A 460 -39.76 -5.30 -9.53
CA HIS A 460 -40.22 -4.58 -8.35
C HIS A 460 -39.89 -5.38 -7.09
N ASP A 461 -39.50 -4.70 -6.05
CA ASP A 461 -39.26 -5.28 -4.74
C ASP A 461 -40.59 -5.68 -4.04
N SER A 462 -40.49 -6.26 -2.85
CA SER A 462 -41.64 -6.67 -2.05
C SER A 462 -42.53 -5.51 -1.58
N LYS A 463 -42.07 -4.27 -1.73
CA LYS A 463 -42.81 -3.03 -1.40
C LYS A 463 -43.35 -2.35 -2.63
N GLY A 464 -43.14 -2.93 -3.83
CA GLY A 464 -43.59 -2.38 -5.12
C GLY A 464 -42.66 -1.27 -5.64
N GLN A 465 -41.44 -1.11 -5.08
CA GLN A 465 -40.47 -0.15 -5.58
C GLN A 465 -39.77 -0.73 -6.80
N GLU A 466 -39.68 0.07 -7.87
CA GLU A 466 -39.02 -0.32 -9.11
C GLU A 466 -37.49 -0.53 -8.88
N ILE A 467 -36.98 -1.64 -9.39
CA ILE A 467 -35.57 -2.00 -9.46
C ILE A 467 -35.19 -2.16 -10.92
N ARG A 468 -34.18 -1.44 -11.37
CA ARG A 468 -33.58 -1.56 -12.71
C ARG A 468 -32.23 -2.23 -12.62
N THR A 469 -32.03 -3.27 -13.45
CA THR A 469 -30.72 -3.92 -13.62
C THR A 469 -30.29 -3.84 -15.07
N PRO A 470 -29.00 -3.63 -15.39
CA PRO A 470 -28.58 -3.53 -16.77
C PRO A 470 -28.72 -4.86 -17.49
N LYS A 471 -29.20 -4.82 -18.72
CA LYS A 471 -29.18 -5.98 -19.62
C LYS A 471 -27.76 -6.21 -20.10
N LEU A 472 -27.31 -7.45 -20.01
CA LEU A 472 -26.00 -7.87 -20.45
C LEU A 472 -26.11 -8.76 -21.70
N ASP A 473 -25.10 -8.67 -22.56
CA ASP A 473 -24.93 -9.60 -23.69
C ASP A 473 -24.32 -10.93 -23.21
N GLU A 474 -24.04 -11.82 -24.15
CA GLU A 474 -23.44 -13.13 -23.88
C GLU A 474 -22.00 -13.06 -23.32
N ASN A 475 -21.31 -11.92 -23.47
CA ASN A 475 -19.98 -11.66 -22.95
C ASN A 475 -20.01 -10.97 -21.57
N GLY A 476 -21.21 -10.63 -21.06
CA GLY A 476 -21.39 -9.89 -19.82
C GLY A 476 -21.11 -8.38 -19.94
N ASP A 477 -21.12 -7.86 -21.18
CA ASP A 477 -21.06 -6.42 -21.44
C ASP A 477 -22.48 -5.84 -21.52
N VAL A 478 -22.66 -4.56 -21.17
CA VAL A 478 -23.98 -3.92 -21.19
C VAL A 478 -24.49 -3.74 -22.61
N ILE A 479 -25.79 -3.96 -22.80
CA ILE A 479 -26.49 -3.61 -24.02
C ILE A 479 -26.87 -2.14 -23.91
N LEU A 480 -26.23 -1.28 -24.70
CA LEU A 480 -26.51 0.17 -24.72
C LEU A 480 -27.89 0.45 -25.35
N ALA A 481 -28.48 1.57 -24.97
CA ALA A 481 -29.68 2.10 -25.61
C ALA A 481 -29.38 2.37 -27.10
N PRO A 482 -30.41 2.22 -28.00
CA PRO A 482 -30.25 2.63 -29.39
C PRO A 482 -29.78 4.09 -29.51
N GLU A 483 -28.91 4.38 -30.48
CA GLU A 483 -28.38 5.73 -30.70
C GLU A 483 -29.47 6.78 -30.94
N ASP A 484 -30.59 6.37 -31.57
CA ASP A 484 -31.75 7.19 -31.87
C ASP A 484 -32.84 7.15 -30.78
N ALA A 485 -32.55 6.53 -29.61
CA ALA A 485 -33.51 6.43 -28.53
C ALA A 485 -33.91 7.81 -27.99
N THR A 486 -35.23 8.07 -27.95
CA THR A 486 -35.80 9.29 -27.38
C THR A 486 -35.62 9.32 -25.85
N ASP A 487 -35.70 10.51 -25.25
CA ASP A 487 -35.66 10.63 -23.79
C ASP A 487 -36.77 9.81 -23.10
N GLU A 488 -37.97 9.79 -23.66
CA GLU A 488 -39.10 8.98 -23.17
C GLU A 488 -38.75 7.48 -23.23
N TYR A 489 -38.13 7.01 -24.32
CA TYR A 489 -37.71 5.62 -24.42
C TYR A 489 -36.65 5.27 -23.38
N LYS A 490 -35.66 6.15 -23.15
CA LYS A 490 -34.61 5.97 -22.14
C LYS A 490 -35.20 5.93 -20.75
N GLU A 491 -36.13 6.83 -20.43
CA GLU A 491 -36.83 6.87 -19.14
C GLU A 491 -37.59 5.59 -18.85
N GLN A 492 -38.25 5.01 -19.88
CA GLN A 492 -39.08 3.81 -19.73
C GLN A 492 -38.28 2.49 -19.76
N ASN A 493 -37.17 2.40 -20.50
CA ASN A 493 -36.55 1.12 -20.85
C ASN A 493 -35.05 1.04 -20.45
N CYS A 494 -34.47 2.11 -19.97
CA CYS A 494 -33.05 2.15 -19.72
C CYS A 494 -32.73 2.59 -18.28
N MET A 495 -31.47 2.44 -17.91
CA MET A 495 -30.89 3.02 -16.73
C MET A 495 -29.59 3.75 -17.10
N LEU A 496 -29.29 4.80 -16.35
CA LEU A 496 -28.02 5.48 -16.47
C LEU A 496 -26.92 4.65 -15.80
N ILE A 497 -25.82 4.47 -16.50
CA ILE A 497 -24.60 3.86 -15.97
C ILE A 497 -23.45 4.86 -16.10
N SER A 498 -22.59 4.91 -15.12
CA SER A 498 -21.53 5.92 -15.06
C SER A 498 -20.20 5.35 -14.53
N GLY A 499 -19.12 6.01 -14.92
CA GLY A 499 -17.78 5.79 -14.43
C GLY A 499 -17.31 6.90 -13.46
N HIS A 500 -16.17 7.50 -13.75
CA HIS A 500 -15.57 8.52 -12.88
C HIS A 500 -16.43 9.76 -12.68
N SER A 501 -16.53 10.21 -11.41
CA SER A 501 -17.14 11.48 -11.01
C SER A 501 -16.14 12.62 -10.82
N THR A 502 -14.85 12.32 -10.65
CA THR A 502 -13.78 13.30 -10.47
C THR A 502 -12.83 13.25 -11.66
N LEU A 503 -12.81 14.32 -12.44
CA LEU A 503 -12.09 14.42 -13.71
C LEU A 503 -11.02 15.52 -13.73
N LYS A 504 -10.85 16.25 -12.62
CA LYS A 504 -9.92 17.37 -12.48
C LYS A 504 -9.28 17.39 -11.09
N PHE A 505 -8.19 18.11 -10.97
CA PHE A 505 -7.61 18.43 -9.67
C PHE A 505 -8.52 19.35 -8.82
N PRO A 506 -8.24 19.46 -7.51
CA PRO A 506 -9.07 20.28 -6.61
C PRO A 506 -9.14 21.77 -6.95
N ASP A 507 -8.21 22.29 -7.75
CA ASP A 507 -8.16 23.68 -8.22
C ASP A 507 -8.76 23.87 -9.63
N ASP A 508 -9.52 22.88 -10.10
CA ASP A 508 -10.14 22.82 -11.44
C ASP A 508 -9.15 22.73 -12.61
N SER A 509 -7.86 22.54 -12.36
CA SER A 509 -6.90 22.24 -13.44
C SER A 509 -7.06 20.82 -13.94
N ASP A 510 -6.68 20.58 -15.19
CA ASP A 510 -6.67 19.24 -15.78
C ASP A 510 -5.56 18.38 -15.17
N PHE A 511 -5.77 17.05 -15.15
CA PHE A 511 -4.73 16.15 -14.67
C PHE A 511 -3.48 16.28 -15.52
N GLU A 512 -2.33 16.39 -14.86
CA GLU A 512 -1.01 16.50 -15.49
C GLU A 512 0.02 15.67 -14.74
N ALA A 513 1.09 15.30 -15.43
CA ALA A 513 2.20 14.59 -14.81
C ALA A 513 2.92 15.45 -13.77
N ASN A 514 3.49 14.80 -12.77
CA ASN A 514 4.30 15.47 -11.73
C ASN A 514 3.53 16.55 -10.94
N SER A 515 2.23 16.37 -10.77
CA SER A 515 1.42 17.29 -9.97
C SER A 515 1.67 17.09 -8.47
N LYS A 516 1.72 18.20 -7.73
CA LYS A 516 1.81 18.18 -6.25
C LYS A 516 0.65 17.43 -5.59
N TYR A 517 -0.49 17.31 -6.26
CA TYR A 517 -1.67 16.61 -5.73
C TYR A 517 -1.48 15.10 -5.61
N TYR A 518 -0.46 14.52 -6.24
CA TYR A 518 -0.12 13.11 -6.09
C TYR A 518 0.68 12.80 -4.83
N LEU A 519 1.35 13.81 -4.23
CA LEU A 519 2.26 13.60 -3.11
C LEU A 519 1.55 13.64 -1.77
N PHE A 520 1.99 12.80 -0.86
CA PHE A 520 1.66 12.92 0.56
C PHE A 520 2.34 14.16 1.14
N ARG A 521 1.71 14.74 2.15
CA ARG A 521 2.23 15.90 2.86
C ARG A 521 2.81 15.48 4.20
N ILE A 522 3.95 16.06 4.56
CA ILE A 522 4.49 15.99 5.93
C ILE A 522 3.43 16.50 6.91
N THR A 523 3.23 15.80 8.02
CA THR A 523 2.16 16.12 8.97
C THR A 523 2.38 17.48 9.64
N GLU A 524 1.27 18.12 10.04
CA GLU A 524 1.35 19.40 10.73
C GLU A 524 2.13 19.31 12.05
N LYS A 525 1.99 18.18 12.74
CA LYS A 525 2.72 17.89 13.97
C LYS A 525 4.23 17.94 13.75
N GLU A 526 4.71 17.30 12.70
CA GLU A 526 6.15 17.32 12.36
C GLU A 526 6.59 18.73 11.93
N GLU A 527 5.85 19.42 11.08
CA GLU A 527 6.17 20.79 10.66
C GLU A 527 6.26 21.79 11.83
N LEU A 528 5.45 21.60 12.89
CA LEU A 528 5.46 22.46 14.06
C LEU A 528 6.56 22.12 15.07
N GLN A 529 6.90 20.84 15.21
CA GLN A 529 7.84 20.35 16.22
C GLN A 529 9.28 20.27 15.71
N ASN A 530 9.48 19.83 14.48
CA ASN A 530 10.82 19.72 13.88
C ASN A 530 11.30 21.06 13.34
N LYS A 531 12.06 21.78 14.16
CA LYS A 531 12.57 23.12 13.81
C LYS A 531 13.61 23.09 12.69
N ASN A 532 14.21 21.93 12.45
CA ASN A 532 15.27 21.75 11.46
C ASN A 532 14.77 21.23 10.12
N LEU A 533 13.48 20.87 10.01
CA LEU A 533 12.88 20.16 8.88
C LEU A 533 13.31 20.71 7.50
N TYR A 534 13.37 22.04 7.36
CA TYR A 534 13.69 22.72 6.10
C TYR A 534 15.03 23.45 6.10
N ASN A 535 15.92 23.20 7.07
CA ASN A 535 17.18 23.94 7.20
C ASN A 535 18.09 23.81 5.97
N ASP A 536 18.20 22.62 5.40
CA ASP A 536 19.03 22.37 4.22
C ASP A 536 18.29 22.65 2.90
N HIS A 537 16.96 22.78 2.96
CA HIS A 537 16.08 22.98 1.82
C HIS A 537 15.06 24.10 2.03
N PRO A 538 15.49 25.36 2.32
CA PRO A 538 14.58 26.43 2.76
C PRO A 538 13.59 26.90 1.69
N LYS A 539 13.76 26.50 0.42
CA LYS A 539 12.93 26.98 -0.70
C LYS A 539 11.88 25.96 -1.17
N LEU A 540 11.91 24.76 -0.66
CA LEU A 540 11.08 23.68 -1.18
C LEU A 540 9.96 23.27 -0.25
N SER A 541 9.14 24.20 0.11
CA SER A 541 7.77 23.84 0.42
C SER A 541 7.00 23.75 -0.90
N ILE A 542 6.94 22.56 -1.52
CA ILE A 542 5.95 22.25 -2.57
C ILE A 542 4.53 22.50 -2.07
N TYR A 543 4.37 22.77 -0.81
CA TYR A 543 3.13 22.93 -0.05
C TYR A 543 2.85 24.38 0.38
N ARG A 544 3.70 25.35 0.06
CA ARG A 544 3.48 26.77 0.34
C ARG A 544 2.89 27.52 -0.83
#